data_d173f396818e5546831251d5e8d2deea
#
_entry.id   d173f396818e5546831251d5e8d2deea
#
_cell.length_a   1.000
_cell.length_b   1.000
_cell.length_c   1.000
_cell.angle_alpha   90.00
_cell.angle_beta   90.00
_cell.angle_gamma   90.00
#
_symmetry.space_group_name_H-M   'P 1'
#
loop_
_entity.id
_entity.type
_entity.pdbx_description
1 polymer ?
#
loop_
_entity_poly.entity_id
_entity_poly.type
_entity_poly.pdbx_seq_one_letter_code
_entity_poly.pdbx_strand_id
1 'polypeptide(L)'
;IRKGFDQYINIRPVKLLKGAPCPLKDVAREDIDMLFIRENSEGEYAGAGDWLFKGKENEVVLQTGVFSRKGVERVIRYAYEVAKKEGKTLSSISKANALNYSMVFWDEIFIEVGKEYPEVKTYSYLVDAAAMFMIKDPKRFEVVVTSNLFGDILTDLGAAIAGGMGLAAGANVNPERLYPSMFEPIHGSAPDIAGKQISNPLASVWSVSQMLDYFGYEDWGKKILDVVEDIMVEGVSVTPDMGGKAKTSEVGDAVVKALDRYKK
;
A
#
# COMPACT_ATOMS: atom_id res chain seq x y z
N ILE A 1 -8.13 14.71 5.53
CA ILE A 1 -7.86 14.88 4.10
C ILE A 1 -8.59 13.80 3.32
N ARG A 2 -8.29 12.50 3.50
CA ARG A 2 -8.81 11.37 2.69
C ARG A 2 -10.34 11.38 2.55
N LYS A 3 -11.09 11.52 3.65
CA LYS A 3 -12.57 11.57 3.61
C LYS A 3 -13.09 12.87 2.99
N GLY A 4 -12.45 14.02 3.25
CA GLY A 4 -12.89 15.32 2.72
C GLY A 4 -12.72 15.47 1.23
N PHE A 5 -11.79 14.73 0.62
CA PHE A 5 -11.56 14.69 -0.83
C PHE A 5 -11.96 13.35 -1.46
N ASP A 6 -12.79 12.59 -0.79
CA ASP A 6 -13.25 11.26 -1.23
C ASP A 6 -12.15 10.42 -1.91
N GLN A 7 -10.96 10.41 -1.30
CA GLN A 7 -9.81 9.60 -1.74
C GLN A 7 -10.00 8.16 -1.27
N TYR A 8 -10.97 7.48 -1.84
CA TYR A 8 -11.47 6.21 -1.34
C TYR A 8 -10.62 5.00 -1.74
N ILE A 9 -9.67 5.18 -2.65
CA ILE A 9 -8.68 4.16 -3.02
C ILE A 9 -7.34 4.53 -2.42
N ASN A 10 -6.74 3.60 -1.68
CA ASN A 10 -5.34 3.69 -1.29
C ASN A 10 -4.54 2.60 -2.03
N ILE A 11 -3.66 3.03 -2.92
CA ILE A 11 -2.79 2.18 -3.74
C ILE A 11 -1.46 2.04 -3.02
N ARG A 12 -1.06 0.82 -2.69
CA ARG A 12 0.18 0.51 -1.99
C ARG A 12 0.95 -0.61 -2.70
N PRO A 13 1.97 -0.30 -3.50
CA PRO A 13 2.85 -1.32 -4.04
C PRO A 13 3.71 -1.94 -2.93
N VAL A 14 3.78 -3.25 -2.93
CA VAL A 14 4.71 -4.04 -2.11
C VAL A 14 5.62 -4.76 -3.08
N LYS A 15 6.77 -4.16 -3.36
CA LYS A 15 7.70 -4.63 -4.37
C LYS A 15 9.12 -4.63 -3.81
N LEU A 16 9.80 -5.77 -3.90
CA LEU A 16 11.21 -5.85 -3.56
C LEU A 16 12.04 -5.24 -4.69
N LEU A 17 12.43 -3.99 -4.48
CA LEU A 17 13.26 -3.26 -5.43
C LEU A 17 14.68 -3.80 -5.45
N LYS A 18 15.38 -3.64 -6.59
CA LYS A 18 16.76 -4.07 -6.74
C LYS A 18 17.66 -3.31 -5.76
N GLY A 19 18.47 -4.03 -5.01
CA GLY A 19 19.32 -3.45 -3.96
C GLY A 19 18.66 -3.27 -2.59
N ALA A 20 17.33 -3.46 -2.48
CA ALA A 20 16.65 -3.40 -1.19
C ALA A 20 16.93 -4.67 -0.35
N PRO A 21 17.09 -4.53 0.97
CA PRO A 21 17.27 -5.69 1.86
C PRO A 21 15.97 -6.48 1.99
N CYS A 22 16.06 -7.81 1.96
CA CYS A 22 14.92 -8.69 2.19
C CYS A 22 15.21 -9.59 3.40
N PRO A 23 14.32 -9.65 4.40
CA PRO A 23 14.50 -10.52 5.55
C PRO A 23 14.12 -11.97 5.28
N LEU A 24 13.44 -12.26 4.17
CA LEU A 24 13.02 -13.60 3.81
C LEU A 24 14.21 -14.38 3.19
N LYS A 25 14.28 -15.68 3.50
CA LYS A 25 15.26 -16.59 2.91
C LYS A 25 14.65 -17.25 1.67
N ASP A 26 15.50 -17.54 0.69
CA ASP A 26 15.15 -18.32 -0.51
C ASP A 26 13.97 -17.72 -1.32
N VAL A 27 13.87 -16.40 -1.32
CA VAL A 27 12.86 -15.63 -2.07
C VAL A 27 13.56 -14.82 -3.15
N ALA A 28 13.14 -14.98 -4.39
CA ALA A 28 13.62 -14.16 -5.48
C ALA A 28 12.97 -12.76 -5.42
N ARG A 29 13.64 -11.76 -5.99
CA ARG A 29 13.11 -10.39 -6.04
C ARG A 29 11.73 -10.34 -6.70
N GLU A 30 11.56 -11.10 -7.75
CA GLU A 30 10.35 -11.20 -8.58
C GLU A 30 9.18 -11.86 -7.83
N ASP A 31 9.46 -12.58 -6.74
CA ASP A 31 8.42 -13.21 -5.92
C ASP A 31 7.67 -12.20 -5.03
N ILE A 32 8.22 -10.99 -4.83
CA ILE A 32 7.59 -9.92 -4.07
C ILE A 32 7.28 -8.75 -5.03
N ASP A 33 6.13 -8.83 -5.68
CA ASP A 33 5.59 -7.78 -6.55
C ASP A 33 4.05 -7.77 -6.45
N MET A 34 3.54 -7.21 -5.37
CA MET A 34 2.13 -7.14 -5.05
C MET A 34 1.62 -5.70 -5.14
N LEU A 35 0.40 -5.52 -5.61
CA LEU A 35 -0.26 -4.22 -5.60
C LEU A 35 -1.51 -4.27 -4.72
N PHE A 36 -1.47 -3.63 -3.56
CA PHE A 36 -2.60 -3.54 -2.66
C PHE A 36 -3.51 -2.37 -3.04
N ILE A 37 -4.79 -2.70 -3.22
CA ILE A 37 -5.90 -1.75 -3.36
C ILE A 37 -6.67 -1.80 -2.04
N ARG A 38 -6.38 -0.83 -1.16
CA ARG A 38 -6.96 -0.72 0.17
C ARG A 38 -8.15 0.23 0.13
N GLU A 39 -9.28 -0.17 0.70
CA GLU A 39 -10.37 0.75 1.02
C GLU A 39 -9.86 1.85 1.96
N ASN A 40 -10.25 3.11 1.77
CA ASN A 40 -9.57 4.23 2.42
C ASN A 40 -10.49 5.24 3.14
N SER A 41 -11.78 4.95 3.24
CA SER A 41 -12.77 5.89 3.77
C SER A 41 -13.68 5.35 4.88
N GLU A 42 -13.87 4.04 4.92
CA GLU A 42 -14.83 3.34 5.79
C GLU A 42 -14.13 2.33 6.72
N GLY A 43 -14.84 1.28 7.11
CA GLY A 43 -14.38 0.26 8.04
C GLY A 43 -14.27 0.79 9.46
N GLU A 44 -13.29 0.30 10.19
CA GLU A 44 -13.01 0.68 11.59
C GLU A 44 -12.53 2.14 11.70
N TYR A 45 -12.04 2.71 10.59
CA TYR A 45 -11.63 4.12 10.49
C TYR A 45 -12.80 5.08 10.21
N ALA A 46 -14.04 4.60 10.15
CA ALA A 46 -15.23 5.45 9.94
C ALA A 46 -15.40 6.50 11.04
N GLY A 47 -14.89 6.21 12.24
CA GLY A 47 -15.01 7.09 13.41
C GLY A 47 -16.37 6.97 14.09
N ALA A 48 -17.07 5.84 13.90
CA ALA A 48 -18.30 5.51 14.60
C ALA A 48 -17.99 4.76 15.90
N GLY A 49 -18.51 5.24 17.00
CA GLY A 49 -18.29 4.64 18.33
C GLY A 49 -18.64 5.60 19.45
N ASP A 50 -18.60 5.11 20.68
CA ASP A 50 -18.87 5.93 21.85
C ASP A 50 -18.28 5.31 23.11
N TRP A 51 -18.20 6.13 24.17
CA TRP A 51 -17.82 5.78 25.52
C TRP A 51 -19.05 5.85 26.43
N LEU A 52 -19.45 4.71 26.98
CA LEU A 52 -20.48 4.66 28.00
C LEU A 52 -19.83 4.62 29.38
N PHE A 53 -20.35 5.41 30.32
CA PHE A 53 -19.91 5.47 31.71
C PHE A 53 -18.41 5.73 31.92
N LYS A 54 -17.80 6.58 31.05
CA LYS A 54 -16.37 6.89 31.07
C LYS A 54 -15.86 7.26 32.46
N GLY A 55 -14.77 6.59 32.87
CA GLY A 55 -14.14 6.78 34.17
C GLY A 55 -14.87 6.12 35.35
N LYS A 56 -15.86 5.23 35.10
CA LYS A 56 -16.57 4.45 36.14
C LYS A 56 -16.22 2.96 36.03
N GLU A 57 -16.49 2.19 37.08
CA GLU A 57 -16.23 0.75 37.13
C GLU A 57 -16.89 -0.03 35.99
N ASN A 58 -18.07 0.42 35.56
CA ASN A 58 -18.83 -0.17 34.45
C ASN A 58 -18.61 0.53 33.12
N GLU A 59 -17.42 1.12 32.89
CA GLU A 59 -17.06 1.77 31.64
C GLU A 59 -17.12 0.79 30.47
N VAL A 60 -17.71 1.23 29.35
CA VAL A 60 -17.80 0.47 28.11
C VAL A 60 -17.36 1.34 26.94
N VAL A 61 -16.57 0.78 26.01
CA VAL A 61 -16.16 1.42 24.77
C VAL A 61 -16.75 0.65 23.60
N LEU A 62 -17.32 1.39 22.67
CA LEU A 62 -17.82 0.87 21.40
C LEU A 62 -16.99 1.45 20.25
N GLN A 63 -16.45 0.59 19.39
CA GLN A 63 -15.84 0.97 18.12
C GLN A 63 -16.56 0.19 17.02
N THR A 64 -17.25 0.91 16.11
CA THR A 64 -18.09 0.30 15.08
C THR A 64 -17.43 0.42 13.73
N GLY A 65 -17.19 -0.71 13.07
CA GLY A 65 -16.83 -0.76 11.66
C GLY A 65 -18.07 -0.49 10.78
N VAL A 66 -17.94 0.42 9.84
CA VAL A 66 -19.01 0.79 8.89
C VAL A 66 -18.61 0.36 7.50
N PHE A 67 -19.48 -0.41 6.85
CA PHE A 67 -19.25 -0.95 5.50
C PHE A 67 -20.50 -0.67 4.67
N SER A 68 -20.45 0.32 3.80
CA SER A 68 -21.56 0.61 2.88
C SER A 68 -21.38 -0.17 1.57
N ARG A 69 -22.50 -0.51 0.91
CA ARG A 69 -22.44 -1.14 -0.42
C ARG A 69 -21.63 -0.28 -1.38
N LYS A 70 -21.87 1.04 -1.41
CA LYS A 70 -21.15 1.96 -2.28
C LYS A 70 -19.63 1.94 -2.00
N GLY A 71 -19.23 1.98 -0.72
CA GLY A 71 -17.81 2.00 -0.32
C GLY A 71 -17.09 0.71 -0.69
N VAL A 72 -17.71 -0.45 -0.39
CA VAL A 72 -17.15 -1.76 -0.69
C VAL A 72 -17.12 -2.04 -2.20
N GLU A 73 -18.21 -1.76 -2.92
CA GLU A 73 -18.31 -2.05 -4.35
C GLU A 73 -17.31 -1.23 -5.17
N ARG A 74 -17.16 0.08 -4.90
CA ARG A 74 -16.28 0.95 -5.68
C ARG A 74 -14.80 0.56 -5.56
N VAL A 75 -14.33 0.13 -4.38
CA VAL A 75 -12.95 -0.31 -4.21
C VAL A 75 -12.70 -1.68 -4.86
N ILE A 76 -13.65 -2.59 -4.74
CA ILE A 76 -13.58 -3.91 -5.38
C ILE A 76 -13.59 -3.76 -6.91
N ARG A 77 -14.47 -2.95 -7.47
CA ARG A 77 -14.56 -2.65 -8.90
C ARG A 77 -13.24 -2.07 -9.42
N TYR A 78 -12.68 -1.09 -8.73
CA TYR A 78 -11.38 -0.53 -9.09
C TYR A 78 -10.28 -1.60 -9.12
N ALA A 79 -10.25 -2.51 -8.14
CA ALA A 79 -9.27 -3.59 -8.10
C ALA A 79 -9.43 -4.58 -9.27
N TYR A 80 -10.66 -4.89 -9.68
CA TYR A 80 -10.92 -5.70 -10.88
C TYR A 80 -10.43 -5.00 -12.15
N GLU A 81 -10.67 -3.70 -12.28
CA GLU A 81 -10.21 -2.91 -13.43
C GLU A 81 -8.68 -2.88 -13.52
N VAL A 82 -8.00 -2.72 -12.38
CA VAL A 82 -6.54 -2.79 -12.32
C VAL A 82 -6.02 -4.17 -12.72
N ALA A 83 -6.58 -5.24 -12.13
CA ALA A 83 -6.17 -6.62 -12.44
C ALA A 83 -6.38 -6.95 -13.92
N LYS A 84 -7.53 -6.56 -14.49
CA LYS A 84 -7.82 -6.71 -15.91
C LYS A 84 -6.83 -5.95 -16.79
N LYS A 85 -6.58 -4.66 -16.49
CA LYS A 85 -5.63 -3.82 -17.25
C LYS A 85 -4.23 -4.42 -17.27
N GLU A 86 -3.78 -4.96 -16.14
CA GLU A 86 -2.44 -5.53 -16.00
C GLU A 86 -2.34 -7.02 -16.39
N GLY A 87 -3.47 -7.67 -16.70
CA GLY A 87 -3.49 -9.11 -17.00
C GLY A 87 -3.09 -9.98 -15.81
N LYS A 88 -3.33 -9.51 -14.59
CA LYS A 88 -2.96 -10.14 -13.32
C LYS A 88 -4.14 -10.79 -12.63
N THR A 89 -3.84 -11.67 -11.68
CA THR A 89 -4.81 -12.25 -10.76
C THR A 89 -5.24 -11.25 -9.70
N LEU A 90 -6.47 -11.39 -9.17
CA LEU A 90 -6.99 -10.58 -8.07
C LEU A 90 -7.28 -11.44 -6.85
N SER A 91 -6.67 -11.08 -5.72
CA SER A 91 -6.92 -11.72 -4.43
C SER A 91 -7.75 -10.81 -3.53
N SER A 92 -8.90 -11.28 -3.05
CA SER A 92 -9.68 -10.61 -2.00
C SER A 92 -9.27 -11.12 -0.63
N ILE A 93 -9.07 -10.21 0.32
CA ILE A 93 -8.73 -10.57 1.70
C ILE A 93 -9.83 -10.11 2.65
N SER A 94 -10.38 -11.06 3.38
CA SER A 94 -11.47 -10.83 4.34
C SER A 94 -11.25 -11.59 5.67
N LYS A 95 -12.23 -11.54 6.55
CA LYS A 95 -12.31 -12.37 7.76
C LYS A 95 -13.75 -12.87 7.96
N ALA A 96 -14.39 -13.31 6.91
CA ALA A 96 -15.81 -13.69 6.90
C ALA A 96 -16.15 -14.83 7.87
N ASN A 97 -15.18 -15.69 8.21
CA ASN A 97 -15.37 -16.76 9.20
C ASN A 97 -15.50 -16.27 10.65
N ALA A 98 -15.24 -15.01 10.94
CA ALA A 98 -15.32 -14.39 12.26
C ALA A 98 -16.17 -13.12 12.28
N LEU A 99 -16.14 -12.33 11.22
CA LEU A 99 -16.87 -11.08 11.07
C LEU A 99 -18.10 -11.32 10.19
N ASN A 100 -19.12 -11.95 10.78
CA ASN A 100 -20.27 -12.55 10.10
C ASN A 100 -21.18 -11.57 9.34
N TYR A 101 -21.04 -10.28 9.54
CA TYR A 101 -21.80 -9.26 8.81
C TYR A 101 -20.90 -8.50 7.82
N SER A 102 -19.93 -7.77 8.32
CA SER A 102 -19.11 -6.88 7.51
C SER A 102 -18.27 -7.60 6.44
N MET A 103 -17.64 -8.72 6.82
CA MET A 103 -16.77 -9.44 5.89
C MET A 103 -17.50 -10.47 5.03
N VAL A 104 -18.63 -11.00 5.48
CA VAL A 104 -19.55 -11.76 4.61
C VAL A 104 -20.10 -10.83 3.53
N PHE A 105 -20.55 -9.62 3.91
CA PHE A 105 -21.00 -8.61 2.96
C PHE A 105 -19.90 -8.21 1.96
N TRP A 106 -18.65 -8.10 2.41
CA TRP A 106 -17.49 -7.86 1.55
C TRP A 106 -17.33 -8.98 0.51
N ASP A 107 -17.35 -10.24 0.95
CA ASP A 107 -17.18 -11.40 0.08
C ASP A 107 -18.32 -11.54 -0.93
N GLU A 108 -19.57 -11.27 -0.51
CA GLU A 108 -20.74 -11.27 -1.40
C GLU A 108 -20.59 -10.24 -2.53
N ILE A 109 -20.17 -9.00 -2.21
CA ILE A 109 -19.96 -7.95 -3.22
C ILE A 109 -18.77 -8.32 -4.13
N PHE A 110 -17.70 -8.91 -3.59
CA PHE A 110 -16.57 -9.36 -4.39
C PHE A 110 -16.99 -10.38 -5.46
N ILE A 111 -17.81 -11.35 -5.07
CA ILE A 111 -18.37 -12.35 -5.99
C ILE A 111 -19.35 -11.71 -6.99
N GLU A 112 -20.19 -10.78 -6.54
CA GLU A 112 -21.17 -10.10 -7.38
C GLU A 112 -20.49 -9.29 -8.50
N VAL A 113 -19.53 -8.43 -8.14
CA VAL A 113 -18.75 -7.62 -9.09
C VAL A 113 -17.93 -8.51 -10.02
N GLY A 114 -17.39 -9.62 -9.52
CA GLY A 114 -16.59 -10.55 -10.31
C GLY A 114 -17.31 -11.14 -11.52
N LYS A 115 -18.64 -11.21 -11.49
CA LYS A 115 -19.43 -11.66 -12.65
C LYS A 115 -19.29 -10.76 -13.87
N GLU A 116 -18.93 -9.50 -13.67
CA GLU A 116 -18.70 -8.51 -14.74
C GLU A 116 -17.29 -8.61 -15.33
N TYR A 117 -16.39 -9.36 -14.68
CA TYR A 117 -14.96 -9.49 -15.06
C TYR A 117 -14.55 -10.97 -15.20
N PRO A 118 -15.23 -11.77 -16.06
CA PRO A 118 -14.99 -13.21 -16.16
C PRO A 118 -13.58 -13.59 -16.61
N GLU A 119 -12.84 -12.66 -17.21
CA GLU A 119 -11.46 -12.83 -17.62
C GLU A 119 -10.44 -12.70 -16.48
N VAL A 120 -10.83 -12.12 -15.34
CA VAL A 120 -9.94 -11.94 -14.19
C VAL A 120 -9.99 -13.18 -13.30
N LYS A 121 -8.88 -13.88 -13.19
CA LYS A 121 -8.75 -15.00 -12.26
C LYS A 121 -8.67 -14.49 -10.83
N THR A 122 -9.53 -15.02 -9.94
CA THR A 122 -9.67 -14.53 -8.57
C THR A 122 -9.37 -15.58 -7.52
N TYR A 123 -8.96 -15.11 -6.34
CA TYR A 123 -8.76 -15.91 -5.14
C TYR A 123 -9.33 -15.18 -3.93
N SER A 124 -9.75 -15.93 -2.91
CA SER A 124 -10.19 -15.38 -1.62
C SER A 124 -9.35 -15.97 -0.49
N TYR A 125 -8.87 -15.12 0.40
CA TYR A 125 -8.07 -15.52 1.55
C TYR A 125 -8.63 -14.89 2.83
N LEU A 126 -8.56 -15.65 3.93
CA LEU A 126 -8.69 -15.06 5.26
C LEU A 126 -7.41 -14.30 5.61
N VAL A 127 -7.54 -13.18 6.30
CA VAL A 127 -6.44 -12.25 6.58
C VAL A 127 -5.25 -12.88 7.29
N ASP A 128 -5.48 -13.78 8.22
CA ASP A 128 -4.46 -14.55 8.92
C ASP A 128 -3.71 -15.53 7.97
N ALA A 129 -4.43 -16.18 7.09
CA ALA A 129 -3.82 -17.02 6.05
C ALA A 129 -3.03 -16.17 5.03
N ALA A 130 -3.57 -15.00 4.65
CA ALA A 130 -2.87 -14.08 3.77
C ALA A 130 -1.55 -13.60 4.38
N ALA A 131 -1.57 -13.17 5.66
CA ALA A 131 -0.35 -12.77 6.39
C ALA A 131 0.71 -13.88 6.40
N MET A 132 0.30 -15.14 6.66
CA MET A 132 1.19 -16.29 6.61
C MET A 132 1.76 -16.51 5.19
N PHE A 133 0.93 -16.43 4.14
CA PHE A 133 1.39 -16.65 2.78
C PHE A 133 2.25 -15.52 2.25
N MET A 134 2.07 -14.28 2.68
CA MET A 134 2.99 -13.18 2.35
C MET A 134 4.43 -13.47 2.77
N ILE A 135 4.62 -14.27 3.82
CA ILE A 135 5.95 -14.71 4.29
C ILE A 135 6.41 -15.99 3.58
N LYS A 136 5.52 -16.98 3.41
CA LYS A 136 5.89 -18.33 2.96
C LYS A 136 5.90 -18.48 1.44
N ASP A 137 5.06 -17.74 0.72
CA ASP A 137 4.85 -17.86 -0.72
C ASP A 137 4.30 -16.53 -1.29
N PRO A 138 5.11 -15.43 -1.19
CA PRO A 138 4.65 -14.08 -1.57
C PRO A 138 4.21 -13.96 -3.02
N LYS A 139 4.78 -14.73 -3.96
CA LYS A 139 4.43 -14.75 -5.39
C LYS A 139 2.98 -15.15 -5.69
N ARG A 140 2.26 -15.62 -4.68
CA ARG A 140 0.85 -15.95 -4.75
C ARG A 140 -0.05 -14.72 -4.94
N PHE A 141 0.46 -13.55 -4.57
CA PHE A 141 -0.28 -12.30 -4.59
C PHE A 141 0.23 -11.37 -5.70
N GLU A 142 -0.66 -10.94 -6.58
CA GLU A 142 -0.38 -9.95 -7.61
C GLU A 142 -1.17 -8.66 -7.31
N VAL A 143 -2.46 -8.58 -7.66
CA VAL A 143 -3.34 -7.51 -7.19
C VAL A 143 -4.13 -8.02 -5.99
N VAL A 144 -4.19 -7.20 -4.94
CA VAL A 144 -4.88 -7.55 -3.68
C VAL A 144 -5.87 -6.47 -3.35
N VAL A 145 -7.13 -6.83 -3.09
CA VAL A 145 -8.14 -5.92 -2.57
C VAL A 145 -8.52 -6.29 -1.14
N THR A 146 -8.63 -5.29 -0.28
CA THR A 146 -8.92 -5.51 1.13
C THR A 146 -9.54 -4.29 1.82
N SER A 147 -10.18 -4.52 2.96
CA SER A 147 -10.73 -3.47 3.81
C SER A 147 -9.65 -2.52 4.33
N ASN A 148 -10.08 -1.40 4.88
CA ASN A 148 -9.20 -0.35 5.39
C ASN A 148 -8.21 -0.88 6.43
N LEU A 149 -8.70 -1.53 7.49
CA LEU A 149 -7.85 -2.03 8.59
C LEU A 149 -6.91 -3.15 8.12
N PHE A 150 -7.41 -4.13 7.38
CA PHE A 150 -6.56 -5.23 6.92
C PHE A 150 -5.51 -4.75 5.93
N GLY A 151 -5.87 -3.81 5.05
CA GLY A 151 -4.92 -3.18 4.13
C GLY A 151 -3.81 -2.42 4.86
N ASP A 152 -4.12 -1.75 5.96
CA ASP A 152 -3.12 -1.08 6.79
C ASP A 152 -2.11 -2.07 7.36
N ILE A 153 -2.60 -3.10 8.04
CA ILE A 153 -1.75 -4.10 8.70
C ILE A 153 -0.90 -4.89 7.70
N LEU A 154 -1.53 -5.39 6.63
CA LEU A 154 -0.84 -6.24 5.66
C LEU A 154 0.19 -5.48 4.83
N THR A 155 -0.02 -4.21 4.55
CA THR A 155 0.97 -3.42 3.79
C THR A 155 2.16 -3.00 4.64
N ASP A 156 2.04 -2.88 5.96
CA ASP A 156 3.18 -2.71 6.85
C ASP A 156 4.02 -3.99 6.92
N LEU A 157 3.37 -5.17 6.97
CA LEU A 157 4.05 -6.45 6.79
C LEU A 157 4.73 -6.53 5.41
N GLY A 158 4.02 -6.09 4.36
CA GLY A 158 4.55 -5.99 3.00
C GLY A 158 5.79 -5.10 2.92
N ALA A 159 5.75 -3.92 3.54
CA ALA A 159 6.90 -3.02 3.61
C ALA A 159 8.10 -3.69 4.29
N ALA A 160 7.87 -4.40 5.40
CA ALA A 160 8.93 -5.09 6.12
C ALA A 160 9.65 -6.15 5.27
N ILE A 161 8.94 -6.90 4.45
CA ILE A 161 9.53 -7.92 3.57
C ILE A 161 10.12 -7.34 2.28
N ALA A 162 9.72 -6.13 1.88
CA ALA A 162 10.15 -5.46 0.65
C ALA A 162 11.27 -4.42 0.86
N GLY A 163 11.94 -4.43 2.01
CA GLY A 163 13.09 -3.57 2.26
C GLY A 163 12.91 -2.52 3.35
N GLY A 164 11.72 -2.44 3.96
CA GLY A 164 11.44 -1.56 5.09
C GLY A 164 10.56 -0.35 4.76
N MET A 165 10.11 0.32 5.82
CA MET A 165 9.18 1.45 5.74
C MET A 165 9.73 2.64 4.95
N GLY A 166 11.05 2.83 4.94
CA GLY A 166 11.72 3.89 4.18
C GLY A 166 11.65 3.73 2.65
N LEU A 167 11.14 2.58 2.17
CA LEU A 167 10.88 2.30 0.76
C LEU A 167 9.38 2.16 0.44
N ALA A 168 8.51 2.35 1.41
CA ALA A 168 7.08 2.09 1.25
C ALA A 168 6.33 3.34 0.80
N ALA A 169 5.99 3.39 -0.47
CA ALA A 169 5.21 4.47 -1.09
C ALA A 169 3.71 4.14 -1.14
N GLY A 170 2.88 5.17 -1.23
CA GLY A 170 1.44 5.02 -1.38
C GLY A 170 0.77 6.18 -2.09
N ALA A 171 -0.40 5.91 -2.65
CA ALA A 171 -1.24 6.91 -3.26
C ALA A 171 -2.65 6.83 -2.70
N ASN A 172 -3.23 7.97 -2.35
CA ASN A 172 -4.63 8.11 -1.95
C ASN A 172 -5.36 8.82 -3.08
N VAL A 173 -6.20 8.12 -3.80
CA VAL A 173 -6.76 8.65 -5.05
C VAL A 173 -8.28 8.70 -5.05
N ASN A 174 -8.80 9.72 -5.73
CA ASN A 174 -10.16 9.76 -6.24
C ASN A 174 -10.07 9.40 -7.73
N PRO A 175 -10.42 8.16 -8.13
CA PRO A 175 -10.21 7.70 -9.49
C PRO A 175 -10.94 8.51 -10.55
N GLU A 176 -12.11 9.06 -10.21
CA GLU A 176 -12.91 9.92 -11.09
C GLU A 176 -12.30 11.31 -11.28
N ARG A 177 -11.24 11.63 -10.50
CA ARG A 177 -10.56 12.94 -10.52
C ARG A 177 -11.46 14.14 -10.24
N LEU A 178 -12.55 13.92 -9.50
CA LEU A 178 -13.44 14.99 -9.04
C LEU A 178 -12.81 15.80 -7.89
N TYR A 179 -11.88 15.18 -7.18
CA TYR A 179 -11.12 15.75 -6.08
C TYR A 179 -9.63 15.48 -6.24
N PRO A 180 -8.75 16.29 -5.63
CA PRO A 180 -7.31 16.07 -5.69
C PRO A 180 -6.92 14.75 -5.02
N SER A 181 -5.95 14.07 -5.61
CA SER A 181 -5.30 12.90 -5.04
C SER A 181 -4.05 13.29 -4.24
N MET A 182 -3.57 12.38 -3.37
CA MET A 182 -2.41 12.60 -2.53
C MET A 182 -1.43 11.42 -2.67
N PHE A 183 -0.16 11.72 -2.86
CA PHE A 183 0.92 10.75 -3.01
C PHE A 183 1.89 10.95 -1.85
N GLU A 184 2.12 9.92 -1.07
CA GLU A 184 2.88 10.03 0.18
C GLU A 184 3.58 8.71 0.54
N PRO A 185 4.67 8.73 1.30
CA PRO A 185 5.14 7.54 2.01
C PRO A 185 4.05 7.00 2.94
N ILE A 186 4.02 5.69 3.16
CA ILE A 186 3.02 5.10 4.07
C ILE A 186 3.42 5.22 5.55
N HIS A 187 4.70 5.47 5.84
CA HIS A 187 5.20 5.65 7.19
C HIS A 187 4.70 6.95 7.85
N GLY A 188 4.65 6.95 9.18
CA GLY A 188 4.28 8.12 9.98
C GLY A 188 5.39 9.17 10.07
N SER A 189 5.19 10.17 10.94
CA SER A 189 6.08 11.32 11.12
C SER A 189 7.41 11.01 11.83
N ALA A 190 7.55 9.84 12.47
CA ALA A 190 8.74 9.38 13.17
C ALA A 190 9.42 10.48 14.03
N PRO A 191 8.72 11.02 15.05
CA PRO A 191 9.19 12.17 15.82
C PRO A 191 10.50 11.92 16.57
N ASP A 192 10.82 10.67 16.84
CA ASP A 192 12.04 10.19 17.49
C ASP A 192 13.31 10.44 16.65
N ILE A 193 13.21 10.50 15.34
CA ILE A 193 14.31 10.77 14.41
C ILE A 193 14.25 12.16 13.76
N ALA A 194 13.26 12.98 14.10
CA ALA A 194 13.10 14.31 13.55
C ALA A 194 14.34 15.17 13.79
N GLY A 195 14.82 15.86 12.76
CA GLY A 195 16.02 16.72 12.81
C GLY A 195 17.37 15.98 12.77
N LYS A 196 17.40 14.63 12.88
CA LYS A 196 18.67 13.87 12.91
C LYS A 196 19.25 13.59 11.53
N GLN A 197 18.57 13.94 10.45
CA GLN A 197 19.03 13.73 9.07
C GLN A 197 19.32 12.25 8.73
N ILE A 198 18.57 11.30 9.33
CA ILE A 198 18.75 9.87 9.12
C ILE A 198 17.52 9.19 8.47
N SER A 199 16.48 9.96 8.23
CA SER A 199 15.27 9.46 7.56
C SER A 199 15.55 9.14 6.09
N ASN A 200 15.09 7.97 5.63
CA ASN A 200 15.21 7.56 4.24
C ASN A 200 14.20 8.33 3.37
N PRO A 201 14.62 9.09 2.34
CA PRO A 201 13.71 9.85 1.50
C PRO A 201 13.18 9.04 0.31
N LEU A 202 13.64 7.80 0.08
CA LEU A 202 13.34 7.04 -1.14
C LEU A 202 11.86 6.68 -1.28
N ALA A 203 11.13 6.47 -0.18
CA ALA A 203 9.69 6.31 -0.23
C ALA A 203 8.96 7.55 -0.78
N SER A 204 9.42 8.75 -0.43
CA SER A 204 8.88 10.01 -1.00
C SER A 204 9.20 10.13 -2.48
N VAL A 205 10.40 9.75 -2.90
CA VAL A 205 10.80 9.73 -4.31
C VAL A 205 9.96 8.73 -5.10
N TRP A 206 9.72 7.53 -4.55
CA TRP A 206 8.84 6.56 -5.19
C TRP A 206 7.38 7.04 -5.25
N SER A 207 6.91 7.79 -4.25
CA SER A 207 5.56 8.40 -4.30
C SER A 207 5.43 9.39 -5.46
N VAL A 208 6.51 10.08 -5.84
CA VAL A 208 6.54 10.93 -7.06
C VAL A 208 6.45 10.07 -8.33
N SER A 209 7.14 8.92 -8.37
CA SER A 209 6.99 7.95 -9.48
C SER A 209 5.52 7.54 -9.64
N GLN A 210 4.85 7.12 -8.56
CA GLN A 210 3.42 6.78 -8.59
C GLN A 210 2.52 7.95 -9.04
N MET A 211 2.87 9.18 -8.63
CA MET A 211 2.14 10.36 -9.08
C MET A 211 2.24 10.55 -10.60
N LEU A 212 3.42 10.37 -11.15
CA LEU A 212 3.65 10.48 -12.59
C LEU A 212 2.91 9.39 -13.37
N ASP A 213 2.95 8.15 -12.91
CA ASP A 213 2.20 7.03 -13.48
C ASP A 213 0.69 7.32 -13.49
N TYR A 214 0.15 7.83 -12.38
CA TYR A 214 -1.25 8.19 -12.26
C TYR A 214 -1.68 9.28 -13.24
N PHE A 215 -0.78 10.20 -13.58
CA PHE A 215 -1.02 11.27 -14.55
C PHE A 215 -0.67 10.89 -16.00
N GLY A 216 -0.25 9.65 -16.25
CA GLY A 216 0.07 9.15 -17.60
C GLY A 216 1.48 9.45 -18.07
N TYR A 217 2.39 9.79 -17.16
CA TYR A 217 3.82 9.98 -17.43
C TYR A 217 4.63 8.75 -17.02
N GLU A 218 4.18 7.57 -17.42
CA GLU A 218 4.71 6.26 -17.01
C GLU A 218 6.22 6.12 -17.30
N ASP A 219 6.70 6.64 -18.43
CA ASP A 219 8.13 6.65 -18.76
C ASP A 219 8.99 7.40 -17.70
N TRP A 220 8.47 8.49 -17.15
CA TRP A 220 9.15 9.25 -16.11
C TRP A 220 9.03 8.58 -14.75
N GLY A 221 7.87 8.01 -14.44
CA GLY A 221 7.67 7.19 -13.25
C GLY A 221 8.71 6.06 -13.19
N LYS A 222 8.85 5.32 -14.29
CA LYS A 222 9.85 4.27 -14.42
C LYS A 222 11.29 4.77 -14.24
N LYS A 223 11.67 5.87 -14.88
CA LYS A 223 13.01 6.46 -14.75
C LYS A 223 13.35 6.84 -13.31
N ILE A 224 12.38 7.38 -12.57
CA ILE A 224 12.58 7.68 -11.14
C ILE A 224 12.81 6.39 -10.34
N LEU A 225 12.02 5.35 -10.60
CA LEU A 225 12.18 4.08 -9.90
C LEU A 225 13.52 3.39 -10.26
N ASP A 226 13.94 3.45 -11.52
CA ASP A 226 15.26 2.97 -11.96
C ASP A 226 16.40 3.69 -11.20
N VAL A 227 16.29 5.01 -10.97
CA VAL A 227 17.25 5.78 -10.17
C VAL A 227 17.26 5.34 -8.71
N VAL A 228 16.08 5.10 -8.12
CA VAL A 228 15.97 4.59 -6.75
C VAL A 228 16.68 3.23 -6.62
N GLU A 229 16.46 2.32 -7.56
CA GLU A 229 17.13 1.02 -7.59
C GLU A 229 18.66 1.15 -7.74
N ASP A 230 19.13 2.02 -8.64
CA ASP A 230 20.57 2.21 -8.87
C ASP A 230 21.27 2.71 -7.60
N ILE A 231 20.69 3.69 -6.89
CA ILE A 231 21.24 4.22 -5.63
C ILE A 231 21.37 3.11 -4.58
N MET A 232 20.35 2.24 -4.48
CA MET A 232 20.38 1.12 -3.54
C MET A 232 21.42 0.07 -3.93
N VAL A 233 21.58 -0.21 -5.22
CA VAL A 233 22.59 -1.17 -5.74
C VAL A 233 24.01 -0.64 -5.53
N GLU A 234 24.24 0.64 -5.75
CA GLU A 234 25.52 1.28 -5.47
C GLU A 234 25.87 1.25 -3.98
N GLY A 235 24.88 1.38 -3.10
CA GLY A 235 25.00 1.26 -1.65
C GLY A 235 25.83 2.37 -0.97
N VAL A 236 26.27 3.37 -1.71
CA VAL A 236 27.10 4.46 -1.20
C VAL A 236 26.27 5.57 -0.55
N SER A 237 25.21 5.99 -1.25
CA SER A 237 24.33 7.07 -0.83
C SER A 237 23.02 6.52 -0.27
N VAL A 238 23.09 5.67 0.76
CA VAL A 238 21.94 5.09 1.46
C VAL A 238 21.97 5.37 2.95
N THR A 239 20.80 5.53 3.54
CA THR A 239 20.59 5.85 4.95
C THR A 239 20.84 4.66 5.89
N PRO A 240 20.92 4.87 7.23
CA PRO A 240 21.22 3.80 8.19
C PRO A 240 20.24 2.62 8.20
N ASP A 241 18.97 2.84 7.90
CA ASP A 241 17.95 1.77 7.76
C ASP A 241 18.26 0.80 6.60
N MET A 242 19.03 1.27 5.62
CA MET A 242 19.55 0.48 4.49
C MET A 242 21.01 0.01 4.71
N GLY A 243 21.52 0.14 5.92
CA GLY A 243 22.90 -0.23 6.27
C GLY A 243 23.98 0.79 5.89
N GLY A 244 23.60 1.97 5.37
CA GLY A 244 24.53 3.03 4.99
C GLY A 244 24.81 4.05 6.10
N LYS A 245 25.39 5.18 5.70
CA LYS A 245 25.74 6.29 6.60
C LYS A 245 25.35 7.65 6.02
N ALA A 246 24.70 7.67 4.85
CA ALA A 246 24.31 8.91 4.20
C ALA A 246 23.20 9.62 4.98
N LYS A 247 23.25 10.95 4.95
CA LYS A 247 22.17 11.78 5.48
C LYS A 247 20.98 11.82 4.51
N THR A 248 19.81 12.15 5.02
CA THR A 248 18.58 12.33 4.22
C THR A 248 18.83 13.24 3.01
N SER A 249 19.50 14.40 3.22
CA SER A 249 19.82 15.36 2.14
C SER A 249 20.79 14.78 1.11
N GLU A 250 21.81 14.04 1.55
CA GLU A 250 22.80 13.44 0.65
C GLU A 250 22.17 12.39 -0.28
N VAL A 251 21.20 11.61 0.23
CA VAL A 251 20.40 10.68 -0.61
C VAL A 251 19.58 11.47 -1.63
N GLY A 252 18.91 12.55 -1.20
CA GLY A 252 18.13 13.40 -2.09
C GLY A 252 19.00 14.00 -3.21
N ASP A 253 20.18 14.52 -2.87
CA ASP A 253 21.13 15.06 -3.85
C ASP A 253 21.62 13.99 -4.83
N ALA A 254 21.86 12.76 -4.35
CA ALA A 254 22.23 11.63 -5.21
C ALA A 254 21.11 11.29 -6.21
N VAL A 255 19.84 11.30 -5.78
CA VAL A 255 18.68 11.10 -6.68
C VAL A 255 18.66 12.15 -7.77
N VAL A 256 18.77 13.44 -7.40
CA VAL A 256 18.77 14.56 -8.37
C VAL A 256 19.89 14.41 -9.38
N LYS A 257 21.11 14.13 -8.90
CA LYS A 257 22.29 13.91 -9.76
C LYS A 257 22.10 12.72 -10.70
N ALA A 258 21.55 11.62 -10.23
CA ALA A 258 21.32 10.44 -11.07
C ALA A 258 20.26 10.69 -12.16
N LEU A 259 19.27 11.55 -11.90
CA LEU A 259 18.26 11.96 -12.89
C LEU A 259 18.84 12.81 -14.03
N ASP A 260 20.03 13.44 -13.86
CA ASP A 260 20.67 14.25 -14.91
C ASP A 260 20.97 13.43 -16.18
N ARG A 261 21.12 12.12 -16.07
CA ARG A 261 21.32 11.22 -17.24
C ARG A 261 20.14 11.23 -18.21
N TYR A 262 18.96 11.67 -17.78
CA TYR A 262 17.75 11.74 -18.60
C TYR A 262 17.43 13.13 -19.15
N LYS A 263 18.30 14.14 -18.90
CA LYS A 263 18.12 15.53 -19.34
C LYS A 263 18.48 15.78 -20.82
N LYS A 264 18.61 14.74 -21.64
CA LYS A 264 18.96 14.88 -23.06
C LYS A 264 17.75 15.13 -23.92
#